data_933f8bc8a9a1fad11310da3c26142099
#
_entry.id   933f8bc8a9a1fad11310da3c26142099
#
_cell.length_a   1.000
_cell.length_b   1.000
_cell.length_c   1.000
_cell.angle_alpha   90.00
_cell.angle_beta   90.00
_cell.angle_gamma   90.00
#
_symmetry.space_group_name_H-M   'P 1'
#
loop_
_entity.id
_entity.type
_entity.pdbx_description
1 polymer ?
#
loop_
_entity_poly.entity_id
_entity_poly.type
_entity_poly.pdbx_seq_one_letter_code
_entity_poly.pdbx_strand_id
1 'polypeptide(L)'
;MKRNSFEESEVPYQTLAKYGLTHEMIEDLPMHALEDISNGRPSPVLSVSMEVNEGYCIKSRTRFALIRMADGNVDVMFYPVLKYAPLDKFTKEQQELLKQGKAVVANVNIPDGNPIRAFVQIDGETNQVMAVPTPVIGRNLQVLSDELSLGGTELKSIQNGEALTFAVEDEPVTVGIDLKSDTGIRFANGDGEQWRKEGKREWDKYTFGIYGCWVMDDDGNLDYVPEEEYTEELWNEQKKAAGRHASAVARK
;
A
#
# COMPACT_ATOMS: atom_id res chain seq x y z
N MET A 1 10.88 -16.99 3.52
CA MET A 1 11.08 -15.72 4.24
C MET A 1 10.11 -15.70 5.42
N LYS A 2 10.54 -15.45 6.67
CA LYS A 2 9.60 -15.20 7.78
C LYS A 2 8.82 -13.93 7.39
N ARG A 3 7.51 -14.02 7.23
CA ARG A 3 6.64 -12.85 7.13
C ARG A 3 6.84 -12.03 8.40
N ASN A 4 7.08 -10.72 8.29
CA ASN A 4 6.99 -9.81 9.41
C ASN A 4 5.50 -9.71 9.78
N SER A 5 5.03 -10.67 10.55
CA SER A 5 3.69 -10.60 11.12
C SER A 5 3.80 -9.89 12.46
N PHE A 6 2.89 -8.97 12.70
CA PHE A 6 2.77 -8.20 13.94
C PHE A 6 1.49 -8.61 14.66
N GLU A 7 1.62 -8.89 15.93
CA GLU A 7 0.48 -9.15 16.82
C GLU A 7 -0.19 -7.81 17.18
N GLU A 8 -1.48 -7.83 17.44
CA GLU A 8 -2.22 -6.63 17.86
C GLU A 8 -1.60 -5.95 19.09
N SER A 9 -1.13 -6.75 20.05
CA SER A 9 -0.44 -6.27 21.26
C SER A 9 0.89 -5.56 21.01
N GLU A 10 1.47 -5.72 19.81
CA GLU A 10 2.72 -5.07 19.40
C GLU A 10 2.46 -3.71 18.73
N VAL A 11 1.21 -3.39 18.38
CA VAL A 11 0.88 -2.13 17.70
C VAL A 11 1.15 -0.95 18.62
N PRO A 12 1.99 0.02 18.23
CA PRO A 12 2.37 1.14 19.08
C PRO A 12 1.29 2.25 19.05
N TYR A 13 0.12 1.96 19.62
CA TYR A 13 -1.04 2.88 19.66
C TYR A 13 -0.72 4.25 20.25
N GLN A 14 0.19 4.31 21.25
CA GLN A 14 0.63 5.58 21.82
C GLN A 14 1.36 6.47 20.82
N THR A 15 2.12 5.87 19.89
CA THR A 15 2.78 6.61 18.80
C THR A 15 1.75 7.06 17.77
N LEU A 16 0.83 6.20 17.36
CA LEU A 16 -0.23 6.51 16.42
C LEU A 16 -1.14 7.64 16.93
N ALA A 17 -1.50 7.61 18.20
CA ALA A 17 -2.35 8.62 18.83
C ALA A 17 -1.76 10.04 18.80
N LYS A 18 -0.42 10.19 18.82
CA LYS A 18 0.24 11.50 18.65
C LYS A 18 -0.03 12.14 17.30
N TYR A 19 -0.39 11.33 16.32
CA TYR A 19 -0.77 11.75 14.97
C TYR A 19 -2.29 11.73 14.75
N GLY A 20 -3.07 11.64 15.83
CA GLY A 20 -4.53 11.64 15.79
C GLY A 20 -5.15 10.32 15.33
N LEU A 21 -4.39 9.24 15.26
CA LEU A 21 -4.89 7.90 14.96
C LEU A 21 -5.11 7.15 16.28
N THR A 22 -6.32 7.21 16.80
CA THR A 22 -6.69 6.53 18.06
C THR A 22 -6.81 5.02 17.87
N HIS A 23 -6.86 4.28 18.97
CA HIS A 23 -7.05 2.83 18.93
C HIS A 23 -8.36 2.46 18.23
N GLU A 24 -9.44 3.15 18.57
CA GLU A 24 -10.78 2.95 18.00
C GLU A 24 -10.78 3.18 16.47
N MET A 25 -10.10 4.23 16.00
CA MET A 25 -9.96 4.51 14.57
C MET A 25 -9.24 3.38 13.85
N ILE A 26 -8.20 2.81 14.46
CA ILE A 26 -7.46 1.69 13.86
C ILE A 26 -8.32 0.42 13.83
N GLU A 27 -9.04 0.13 14.92
CA GLU A 27 -9.94 -1.04 14.97
C GLU A 27 -11.06 -0.97 13.92
N ASP A 28 -11.54 0.23 13.60
CA ASP A 28 -12.59 0.46 12.61
C ASP A 28 -12.09 0.47 11.16
N LEU A 29 -10.78 0.27 10.91
CA LEU A 29 -10.25 0.16 9.55
C LEU A 29 -10.87 -1.04 8.80
N PRO A 30 -10.95 -0.96 7.44
CA PRO A 30 -11.33 -2.10 6.64
C PRO A 30 -10.50 -3.34 6.99
N MET A 31 -11.12 -4.53 7.03
CA MET A 31 -10.46 -5.78 7.41
C MET A 31 -9.16 -6.03 6.60
N HIS A 32 -9.20 -5.78 5.29
CA HIS A 32 -8.01 -5.90 4.44
C HIS A 32 -6.90 -4.92 4.81
N ALA A 33 -7.24 -3.74 5.32
CA ALA A 33 -6.24 -2.77 5.78
C ALA A 33 -5.57 -3.27 7.07
N LEU A 34 -6.35 -3.85 8.00
CA LEU A 34 -5.82 -4.46 9.22
C LEU A 34 -4.91 -5.65 8.92
N GLU A 35 -5.30 -6.51 7.98
CA GLU A 35 -4.48 -7.62 7.51
C GLU A 35 -3.17 -7.13 6.88
N ASP A 36 -3.20 -6.07 6.10
CA ASP A 36 -2.02 -5.47 5.50
C ASP A 36 -1.07 -4.93 6.58
N ILE A 37 -1.59 -4.15 7.52
CA ILE A 37 -0.80 -3.60 8.64
C ILE A 37 -0.17 -4.72 9.47
N SER A 38 -0.94 -5.75 9.80
CA SER A 38 -0.45 -6.92 10.56
C SER A 38 0.63 -7.71 9.81
N ASN A 39 0.64 -7.66 8.48
CA ASN A 39 1.67 -8.27 7.65
C ASN A 39 2.84 -7.31 7.32
N GLY A 40 2.93 -6.14 7.97
CA GLY A 40 3.97 -5.14 7.76
C GLY A 40 3.84 -4.37 6.45
N ARG A 41 2.67 -4.42 5.82
CA ARG A 41 2.35 -3.62 4.64
C ARG A 41 1.80 -2.24 5.05
N PRO A 42 1.94 -1.23 4.20
CA PRO A 42 1.39 0.09 4.51
C PRO A 42 -0.13 0.09 4.60
N SER A 43 -0.65 0.91 5.52
CA SER A 43 -2.07 1.23 5.65
C SER A 43 -2.62 1.90 4.38
N PRO A 44 -3.95 2.09 4.24
CA PRO A 44 -4.51 3.10 3.35
C PRO A 44 -3.90 4.49 3.60
N VAL A 45 -4.13 5.43 2.69
CA VAL A 45 -3.83 6.84 2.96
C VAL A 45 -4.91 7.38 3.90
N LEU A 46 -4.50 7.78 5.09
CA LEU A 46 -5.36 8.26 6.17
C LEU A 46 -5.11 9.75 6.43
N SER A 47 -6.15 10.46 6.81
CA SER A 47 -6.01 11.78 7.40
C SER A 47 -5.42 11.66 8.81
N VAL A 48 -4.37 12.43 9.06
CA VAL A 48 -3.71 12.53 10.36
C VAL A 48 -3.68 13.96 10.84
N SER A 49 -3.68 14.13 12.15
CA SER A 49 -3.73 15.42 12.80
C SER A 49 -2.78 15.41 13.98
N MET A 50 -1.81 16.32 13.96
CA MET A 50 -0.84 16.46 15.04
C MET A 50 -0.97 17.84 15.69
N GLU A 51 -1.21 17.85 17.00
CA GLU A 51 -1.17 19.08 17.77
C GLU A 51 0.29 19.48 18.02
N VAL A 52 0.69 20.66 17.55
CA VAL A 52 2.06 21.15 17.67
C VAL A 52 2.21 22.10 18.86
N ASN A 53 1.21 22.94 19.10
CA ASN A 53 1.10 23.87 20.23
C ASN A 53 -0.37 24.03 20.61
N GLU A 54 -0.66 24.61 21.80
CA GLU A 54 -2.02 24.87 22.25
C GLU A 54 -2.86 25.57 21.15
N GLY A 55 -3.81 24.83 20.58
CA GLY A 55 -4.74 25.31 19.56
C GLY A 55 -4.22 25.33 18.12
N TYR A 56 -3.00 24.84 17.85
CA TYR A 56 -2.50 24.72 16.48
C TYR A 56 -2.31 23.25 16.09
N CYS A 57 -3.10 22.82 15.11
CA CYS A 57 -3.12 21.46 14.62
C CYS A 57 -2.67 21.38 13.16
N ILE A 58 -1.68 20.55 12.86
CA ILE A 58 -1.25 20.26 11.50
C ILE A 58 -2.03 19.06 11.01
N LYS A 59 -2.82 19.24 9.94
CA LYS A 59 -3.49 18.16 9.24
C LYS A 59 -2.66 17.75 8.03
N SER A 60 -2.51 16.44 7.83
CA SER A 60 -1.79 15.87 6.69
C SER A 60 -2.46 14.57 6.27
N ARG A 61 -2.08 14.04 5.12
CA ARG A 61 -2.42 12.71 4.66
C ARG A 61 -1.17 11.85 4.63
N THR A 62 -1.26 10.65 5.16
CA THR A 62 -0.13 9.73 5.25
C THR A 62 -0.59 8.28 5.21
N ARG A 63 0.31 7.41 4.81
CA ARG A 63 0.27 5.99 5.14
C ARG A 63 1.20 5.72 6.31
N PHE A 64 0.97 4.65 6.99
CA PHE A 64 1.95 4.12 7.94
C PHE A 64 2.14 2.61 7.74
N ALA A 65 3.30 2.12 8.15
CA ALA A 65 3.59 0.69 8.27
C ALA A 65 4.25 0.41 9.61
N LEU A 66 4.02 -0.79 10.13
CA LEU A 66 4.74 -1.27 11.30
C LEU A 66 6.11 -1.77 10.89
N ILE A 67 7.13 -1.41 11.63
CA ILE A 67 8.50 -1.85 11.42
C ILE A 67 9.06 -2.47 12.70
N ARG A 68 9.85 -3.54 12.54
CA ARG A 68 10.57 -4.13 13.68
C ARG A 68 11.97 -3.55 13.73
N MET A 69 12.28 -2.89 14.83
CA MET A 69 13.56 -2.28 15.09
C MET A 69 14.62 -3.34 15.43
N ALA A 70 15.91 -2.97 15.38
CA ALA A 70 17.02 -3.88 15.66
C ALA A 70 17.00 -4.45 17.08
N ASP A 71 16.42 -3.75 18.04
CA ASP A 71 16.23 -4.18 19.44
C ASP A 71 15.00 -5.10 19.64
N GLY A 72 14.26 -5.37 18.57
CA GLY A 72 13.06 -6.21 18.57
C GLY A 72 11.75 -5.45 18.83
N ASN A 73 11.82 -4.17 19.22
CA ASN A 73 10.63 -3.35 19.41
C ASN A 73 9.94 -3.06 18.07
N VAL A 74 8.64 -2.81 18.13
CA VAL A 74 7.84 -2.38 16.97
C VAL A 74 7.64 -0.87 17.03
N ASP A 75 7.87 -0.22 15.90
CA ASP A 75 7.65 1.22 15.73
C ASP A 75 6.84 1.48 14.46
N VAL A 76 6.48 2.73 14.22
CA VAL A 76 5.67 3.17 13.08
C VAL A 76 6.53 4.00 12.11
N MET A 77 6.52 3.62 10.86
CA MET A 77 7.07 4.44 9.79
C MET A 77 5.93 5.11 9.01
N PHE A 78 5.98 6.44 8.92
CA PHE A 78 5.00 7.24 8.19
C PHE A 78 5.50 7.59 6.80
N TYR A 79 4.59 7.53 5.83
CA TYR A 79 4.81 7.88 4.43
C TYR A 79 3.84 9.00 4.03
N PRO A 80 4.18 10.27 4.30
CA PRO A 80 3.29 11.39 3.99
C PRO A 80 3.08 11.52 2.48
N VAL A 81 1.88 11.97 2.11
CA VAL A 81 1.55 12.26 0.71
C VAL A 81 2.34 13.50 0.28
N LEU A 82 3.14 13.33 -0.76
CA LEU A 82 3.92 14.41 -1.35
C LEU A 82 3.14 15.03 -2.51
N LYS A 83 3.26 16.34 -2.69
CA LYS A 83 2.67 17.04 -3.84
C LYS A 83 3.25 16.53 -5.17
N TYR A 84 4.55 16.22 -5.17
CA TYR A 84 5.29 15.70 -6.33
C TYR A 84 6.32 14.68 -5.85
N ALA A 85 6.52 13.63 -6.66
CA ALA A 85 7.59 12.68 -6.41
C ALA A 85 8.98 13.35 -6.56
N PRO A 86 9.94 13.11 -5.64
CA PRO A 86 11.28 13.70 -5.70
C PRO A 86 12.17 12.98 -6.73
N LEU A 87 12.06 13.36 -7.99
CA LEU A 87 12.71 12.68 -9.11
C LEU A 87 14.04 13.32 -9.58
N ASP A 88 14.54 14.34 -8.93
CA ASP A 88 15.71 15.12 -9.35
C ASP A 88 16.99 14.28 -9.53
N LYS A 89 17.09 13.14 -8.84
CA LYS A 89 18.24 12.23 -8.87
C LYS A 89 18.20 11.21 -10.01
N PHE A 90 17.12 11.17 -10.79
CA PHE A 90 16.92 10.22 -11.87
C PHE A 90 17.13 10.90 -13.24
N THR A 91 17.57 10.12 -14.24
CA THR A 91 17.68 10.62 -15.62
C THR A 91 16.28 10.96 -16.17
N LYS A 92 16.22 11.81 -17.19
CA LYS A 92 14.94 12.18 -17.81
C LYS A 92 14.14 10.95 -18.30
N GLU A 93 14.82 9.97 -18.88
CA GLU A 93 14.21 8.70 -19.33
C GLU A 93 13.62 7.92 -18.14
N GLN A 94 14.37 7.80 -17.06
CA GLN A 94 13.88 7.16 -15.84
C GLN A 94 12.69 7.91 -15.22
N GLN A 95 12.74 9.24 -15.18
CA GLN A 95 11.62 10.07 -14.69
C GLN A 95 10.34 9.83 -15.48
N GLU A 96 10.42 9.73 -16.80
CA GLU A 96 9.24 9.46 -17.66
C GLU A 96 8.66 8.07 -17.41
N LEU A 97 9.50 7.04 -17.27
CA LEU A 97 9.06 5.68 -16.93
C LEU A 97 8.44 5.63 -15.53
N LEU A 98 9.06 6.28 -14.55
CA LEU A 98 8.55 6.35 -13.18
C LEU A 98 7.18 7.05 -13.11
N LYS A 99 6.99 8.16 -13.85
CA LYS A 99 5.69 8.86 -13.95
C LYS A 99 4.60 7.99 -14.59
N GLN A 100 4.98 7.04 -15.44
CA GLN A 100 4.06 6.03 -16.01
C GLN A 100 3.76 4.87 -15.05
N GLY A 101 4.28 4.91 -13.81
CA GLY A 101 4.13 3.84 -12.82
C GLY A 101 5.03 2.62 -13.06
N LYS A 102 5.93 2.69 -14.04
CA LYS A 102 6.87 1.60 -14.33
C LYS A 102 8.00 1.57 -13.32
N ALA A 103 8.49 0.39 -13.00
CA ALA A 103 9.72 0.23 -12.24
C ALA A 103 10.95 0.47 -13.12
N VAL A 104 11.96 1.14 -12.58
CA VAL A 104 13.25 1.34 -13.24
C VAL A 104 14.38 0.84 -12.34
N VAL A 105 15.52 0.50 -12.94
CA VAL A 105 16.73 0.19 -12.19
C VAL A 105 17.62 1.42 -12.14
N ALA A 106 17.94 1.88 -10.91
CA ALA A 106 18.78 3.03 -10.66
C ALA A 106 19.75 2.79 -9.50
N ASN A 107 20.80 3.62 -9.41
CA ASN A 107 21.62 3.69 -8.20
C ASN A 107 20.95 4.64 -7.21
N VAL A 108 20.67 4.16 -5.99
CA VAL A 108 20.10 4.95 -4.92
C VAL A 108 21.07 5.05 -3.75
N ASN A 109 21.14 6.24 -3.15
CA ASN A 109 21.93 6.43 -1.96
C ASN A 109 21.18 5.88 -0.76
N ILE A 110 21.86 5.10 0.07
CA ILE A 110 21.36 4.69 1.38
C ILE A 110 22.03 5.56 2.46
N PRO A 111 21.32 5.83 3.56
CA PRO A 111 21.94 6.52 4.70
C PRO A 111 23.20 5.77 5.14
N ASP A 112 24.30 6.49 5.37
CA ASP A 112 25.58 5.97 5.88
C ASP A 112 26.20 4.82 5.08
N GLY A 113 25.84 4.67 3.79
CA GLY A 113 26.33 3.58 2.93
C GLY A 113 26.72 4.02 1.52
N ASN A 114 27.34 3.08 0.80
CA ASN A 114 27.60 3.24 -0.63
C ASN A 114 26.30 3.17 -1.43
N PRO A 115 26.21 3.86 -2.58
CA PRO A 115 25.06 3.71 -3.46
C PRO A 115 24.83 2.25 -3.85
N ILE A 116 23.57 1.83 -3.79
CA ILE A 116 23.17 0.48 -4.18
C ILE A 116 22.34 0.52 -5.46
N ARG A 117 22.44 -0.53 -6.25
CA ARG A 117 21.58 -0.72 -7.41
C ARG A 117 20.23 -1.27 -6.92
N ALA A 118 19.15 -0.57 -7.25
CA ALA A 118 17.80 -0.90 -6.78
C ALA A 118 16.77 -0.79 -7.90
N PHE A 119 15.70 -1.57 -7.79
CA PHE A 119 14.46 -1.27 -8.48
C PHE A 119 13.80 -0.09 -7.77
N VAL A 120 13.35 0.88 -8.55
CA VAL A 120 12.70 2.11 -8.08
C VAL A 120 11.35 2.22 -8.74
N GLN A 121 10.35 2.61 -7.97
CA GLN A 121 8.98 2.86 -8.45
C GLN A 121 8.35 3.98 -7.62
N ILE A 122 7.39 4.71 -8.19
CA ILE A 122 6.61 5.70 -7.44
C ILE A 122 5.38 4.99 -6.86
N ASP A 123 5.11 5.19 -5.59
CA ASP A 123 3.79 4.91 -5.02
C ASP A 123 2.81 5.98 -5.50
N GLY A 124 1.88 5.62 -6.37
CA GLY A 124 0.95 6.56 -7.00
C GLY A 124 -0.05 7.22 -6.04
N GLU A 125 -0.19 6.69 -4.81
CA GLU A 125 -1.10 7.25 -3.81
C GLU A 125 -0.42 8.30 -2.91
N THR A 126 0.90 8.15 -2.71
CA THR A 126 1.66 9.07 -1.82
C THR A 126 2.69 9.91 -2.56
N ASN A 127 2.98 9.64 -3.81
CA ASN A 127 4.12 10.17 -4.57
C ASN A 127 5.49 9.88 -3.92
N GLN A 128 5.55 8.92 -3.00
CA GLN A 128 6.82 8.47 -2.42
C GLN A 128 7.59 7.61 -3.42
N VAL A 129 8.91 7.78 -3.43
CA VAL A 129 9.81 6.95 -4.23
C VAL A 129 10.19 5.73 -3.40
N MET A 130 9.75 4.56 -3.85
CA MET A 130 10.13 3.28 -3.26
C MET A 130 11.37 2.75 -3.94
N ALA A 131 12.26 2.12 -3.18
CA ALA A 131 13.47 1.50 -3.71
C ALA A 131 13.73 0.16 -3.01
N VAL A 132 13.92 -0.91 -3.79
CA VAL A 132 14.26 -2.24 -3.30
C VAL A 132 15.52 -2.72 -3.98
N PRO A 133 16.55 -3.17 -3.25
CA PRO A 133 17.80 -3.65 -3.83
C PRO A 133 17.57 -4.72 -4.90
N THR A 134 18.27 -4.59 -6.04
CA THR A 134 18.10 -5.54 -7.16
C THR A 134 18.31 -7.00 -6.79
N PRO A 135 19.20 -7.40 -5.87
CA PRO A 135 19.35 -8.81 -5.48
C PRO A 135 18.09 -9.39 -4.79
N VAL A 136 17.30 -8.55 -4.09
CA VAL A 136 16.06 -8.99 -3.44
C VAL A 136 15.02 -9.39 -4.48
N ILE A 137 14.72 -8.47 -5.39
CA ILE A 137 13.78 -8.72 -6.50
C ILE A 137 14.32 -9.80 -7.45
N GLY A 138 15.62 -9.77 -7.76
CA GLY A 138 16.26 -10.75 -8.64
C GLY A 138 16.11 -12.19 -8.16
N ARG A 139 16.19 -12.44 -6.84
CA ARG A 139 15.94 -13.77 -6.26
C ARG A 139 14.50 -14.20 -6.46
N ASN A 140 13.55 -13.31 -6.21
CA ASN A 140 12.13 -13.60 -6.37
C ASN A 140 11.77 -13.83 -7.85
N LEU A 141 12.38 -13.04 -8.76
CA LEU A 141 12.23 -13.25 -10.21
C LEU A 141 12.81 -14.59 -10.69
N GLN A 142 13.90 -15.07 -10.08
CA GLN A 142 14.46 -16.37 -10.44
C GLN A 142 13.51 -17.50 -10.06
N VAL A 143 12.95 -17.48 -8.84
CA VAL A 143 11.94 -18.47 -8.43
C VAL A 143 10.76 -18.47 -9.39
N LEU A 144 10.27 -17.29 -9.74
CA LEU A 144 9.18 -17.14 -10.69
C LEU A 144 9.55 -17.67 -12.08
N SER A 145 10.76 -17.37 -12.56
CA SER A 145 11.27 -17.83 -13.85
C SER A 145 11.29 -19.36 -13.92
N ASP A 146 11.69 -20.01 -12.85
CA ASP A 146 11.72 -21.47 -12.76
C ASP A 146 10.29 -22.06 -12.75
N GLU A 147 9.35 -21.44 -12.03
CA GLU A 147 7.95 -21.87 -11.96
C GLU A 147 7.19 -21.69 -13.28
N LEU A 148 7.38 -20.56 -13.96
CA LEU A 148 6.68 -20.25 -15.22
C LEU A 148 7.50 -20.61 -16.46
N SER A 149 8.69 -21.20 -16.32
CA SER A 149 9.60 -21.54 -17.42
C SER A 149 9.92 -20.34 -18.32
N LEU A 150 10.18 -19.15 -17.72
CA LEU A 150 10.43 -17.91 -18.47
C LEU A 150 11.76 -17.97 -19.22
N GLY A 151 11.73 -17.54 -20.47
CA GLY A 151 12.93 -17.36 -21.25
C GLY A 151 13.75 -16.13 -20.81
N GLY A 152 15.04 -16.12 -21.17
CA GLY A 152 15.94 -15.01 -20.81
C GLY A 152 15.50 -13.63 -21.33
N THR A 153 14.78 -13.58 -22.46
CA THR A 153 14.22 -12.34 -23.02
C THR A 153 13.07 -11.82 -22.19
N GLU A 154 12.15 -12.70 -21.78
CA GLU A 154 10.99 -12.38 -20.94
C GLU A 154 11.43 -11.88 -19.56
N LEU A 155 12.36 -12.61 -18.94
CA LEU A 155 12.95 -12.21 -17.67
C LEU A 155 13.60 -10.81 -17.74
N LYS A 156 14.33 -10.53 -18.83
CA LYS A 156 14.90 -9.21 -19.08
C LYS A 156 13.85 -8.13 -19.24
N SER A 157 12.75 -8.40 -19.93
CA SER A 157 11.66 -7.43 -20.10
C SER A 157 11.03 -7.09 -18.75
N ILE A 158 10.74 -8.09 -17.89
CA ILE A 158 10.24 -7.86 -16.54
C ILE A 158 11.24 -7.04 -15.72
N GLN A 159 12.54 -7.36 -15.78
CA GLN A 159 13.59 -6.59 -15.11
C GLN A 159 13.69 -5.14 -15.58
N ASN A 160 13.27 -4.86 -16.80
CA ASN A 160 13.21 -3.50 -17.35
C ASN A 160 11.89 -2.78 -17.02
N GLY A 161 11.04 -3.36 -16.16
CA GLY A 161 9.77 -2.76 -15.70
C GLY A 161 8.58 -2.98 -16.63
N GLU A 162 8.69 -3.89 -17.60
CA GLU A 162 7.55 -4.30 -18.42
C GLU A 162 6.69 -5.34 -17.67
N ALA A 163 5.37 -5.23 -17.80
CA ALA A 163 4.45 -6.27 -17.40
C ALA A 163 4.19 -7.18 -18.61
N LEU A 164 4.37 -8.48 -18.42
CA LEU A 164 4.21 -9.47 -19.50
C LEU A 164 3.03 -10.38 -19.22
N THR A 165 2.26 -10.67 -20.27
CA THR A 165 1.10 -11.58 -20.20
C THR A 165 1.50 -12.93 -20.78
N PHE A 166 1.22 -13.99 -20.02
CA PHE A 166 1.44 -15.39 -20.38
C PHE A 166 0.13 -16.14 -20.39
N ALA A 167 0.04 -17.23 -21.14
CA ALA A 167 -1.05 -18.20 -21.00
C ALA A 167 -0.65 -19.23 -19.95
N VAL A 168 -1.40 -19.35 -18.88
CA VAL A 168 -1.27 -20.38 -17.84
C VAL A 168 -2.56 -21.17 -17.82
N GLU A 169 -2.51 -22.47 -18.17
CA GLU A 169 -3.69 -23.32 -18.29
C GLU A 169 -4.79 -22.73 -19.20
N ASP A 170 -4.37 -22.10 -20.32
CA ASP A 170 -5.22 -21.39 -21.30
C ASP A 170 -5.83 -20.04 -20.81
N GLU A 171 -5.54 -19.62 -19.57
CA GLU A 171 -5.97 -18.33 -19.04
C GLU A 171 -4.82 -17.30 -19.10
N PRO A 172 -5.10 -16.04 -19.46
CA PRO A 172 -4.08 -15.00 -19.46
C PRO A 172 -3.72 -14.60 -18.02
N VAL A 173 -2.42 -14.59 -17.72
CA VAL A 173 -1.86 -14.12 -16.45
C VAL A 173 -0.78 -13.11 -16.75
N THR A 174 -0.88 -11.92 -16.17
CA THR A 174 0.12 -10.87 -16.32
C THR A 174 0.98 -10.76 -15.08
N VAL A 175 2.28 -10.64 -15.31
CA VAL A 175 3.32 -10.54 -14.27
C VAL A 175 4.15 -9.28 -14.50
N GLY A 176 4.43 -8.54 -13.44
CA GLY A 176 5.27 -7.35 -13.50
C GLY A 176 5.85 -6.97 -12.14
N ILE A 177 6.82 -6.06 -12.14
CA ILE A 177 7.37 -5.51 -10.90
C ILE A 177 6.35 -4.55 -10.29
N ASP A 178 6.03 -4.80 -9.01
CA ASP A 178 5.21 -3.94 -8.18
C ASP A 178 5.82 -3.92 -6.76
N LEU A 179 6.54 -2.85 -6.46
CA LEU A 179 7.28 -2.73 -5.19
C LEU A 179 6.36 -2.58 -3.97
N LYS A 180 5.05 -2.43 -4.17
CA LYS A 180 4.05 -2.48 -3.09
C LYS A 180 3.68 -3.90 -2.70
N SER A 181 3.98 -4.89 -3.54
CA SER A 181 3.74 -6.30 -3.23
C SER A 181 4.82 -6.88 -2.33
N ASP A 182 4.48 -7.93 -1.58
CA ASP A 182 5.36 -8.59 -0.60
C ASP A 182 6.67 -9.11 -1.22
N THR A 183 6.62 -9.52 -2.48
CA THR A 183 7.76 -10.09 -3.21
C THR A 183 8.42 -9.07 -4.14
N GLY A 184 7.84 -7.88 -4.29
CA GLY A 184 8.19 -6.89 -5.31
C GLY A 184 7.74 -7.28 -6.71
N ILE A 185 6.96 -8.36 -6.85
CA ILE A 185 6.41 -8.87 -8.10
C ILE A 185 4.92 -9.14 -7.88
N ARG A 186 4.09 -8.72 -8.81
CA ARG A 186 2.65 -8.95 -8.73
C ARG A 186 2.15 -9.72 -9.94
N PHE A 187 1.24 -10.63 -9.66
CA PHE A 187 0.46 -11.38 -10.63
C PHE A 187 -0.96 -10.84 -10.67
N ALA A 188 -1.56 -10.86 -11.84
CA ALA A 188 -2.99 -10.64 -12.00
C ALA A 188 -3.52 -11.55 -13.11
N ASN A 189 -4.71 -12.08 -12.94
CA ASN A 189 -5.43 -12.74 -14.01
C ASN A 189 -5.84 -11.69 -15.06
N GLY A 190 -5.75 -12.05 -16.34
CA GLY A 190 -6.04 -11.13 -17.43
C GLY A 190 -4.80 -10.48 -18.04
N ASP A 191 -5.04 -9.46 -18.84
CA ASP A 191 -4.03 -8.74 -19.58
C ASP A 191 -3.35 -7.61 -18.78
N GLY A 192 -2.44 -6.88 -19.45
CA GLY A 192 -1.73 -5.76 -18.84
C GLY A 192 -2.63 -4.58 -18.41
N GLU A 193 -3.84 -4.43 -18.96
CA GLU A 193 -4.79 -3.41 -18.51
C GLU A 193 -5.43 -3.82 -17.20
N GLN A 194 -5.87 -5.08 -17.11
CA GLN A 194 -6.38 -5.66 -15.87
C GLN A 194 -5.31 -5.63 -14.78
N TRP A 195 -4.08 -6.00 -15.10
CA TRP A 195 -2.96 -5.93 -14.17
C TRP A 195 -2.76 -4.52 -13.60
N ARG A 196 -2.79 -3.47 -14.46
CA ARG A 196 -2.68 -2.08 -13.99
C ARG A 196 -3.86 -1.66 -13.11
N LYS A 197 -5.06 -2.07 -13.46
CA LYS A 197 -6.28 -1.76 -12.71
C LYS A 197 -6.24 -2.39 -11.32
N GLU A 198 -5.91 -3.67 -11.21
CA GLU A 198 -5.80 -4.38 -9.93
C GLU A 198 -4.64 -3.88 -9.04
N GLY A 199 -3.67 -3.17 -9.60
CA GLY A 199 -2.61 -2.50 -8.84
C GLY A 199 -3.07 -1.30 -8.03
N LYS A 200 -4.27 -0.79 -8.29
CA LYS A 200 -4.92 0.25 -7.48
C LYS A 200 -5.81 -0.43 -6.46
N ARG A 201 -5.62 -0.07 -5.19
CA ARG A 201 -6.55 -0.51 -4.14
C ARG A 201 -7.81 0.31 -4.22
N GLU A 202 -8.95 -0.37 -4.22
CA GLU A 202 -10.26 0.25 -4.11
C GLU A 202 -10.78 -0.04 -2.70
N TRP A 203 -11.22 1.02 -2.01
CA TRP A 203 -11.87 0.92 -0.72
C TRP A 203 -13.36 1.12 -0.89
N ASP A 204 -14.16 0.52 -0.01
CA ASP A 204 -15.58 0.85 0.04
C ASP A 204 -15.75 2.33 0.40
N LYS A 205 -16.74 2.98 -0.22
CA LYS A 205 -17.03 4.39 0.05
C LYS A 205 -17.26 4.65 1.54
N TYR A 206 -17.86 3.69 2.24
CA TYR A 206 -18.13 3.73 3.67
C TYR A 206 -17.74 2.40 4.31
N THR A 207 -16.85 2.45 5.28
CA THR A 207 -16.52 1.30 6.14
C THR A 207 -16.98 1.63 7.55
N PHE A 208 -18.10 1.04 7.96
CA PHE A 208 -18.66 1.21 9.30
C PHE A 208 -17.99 0.25 10.26
N GLY A 209 -17.42 0.82 11.32
CA GLY A 209 -16.84 0.10 12.43
C GLY A 209 -17.75 0.11 13.67
N ILE A 210 -17.16 -0.10 14.84
CA ILE A 210 -17.84 -0.08 16.14
C ILE A 210 -17.98 1.35 16.66
N TYR A 211 -16.97 2.19 16.44
CA TYR A 211 -16.87 3.53 17.03
C TYR A 211 -17.13 4.64 16.02
N GLY A 212 -17.08 4.33 14.73
CA GLY A 212 -17.27 5.31 13.68
C GLY A 212 -17.25 4.73 12.27
N CYS A 213 -16.97 5.57 11.30
CA CYS A 213 -16.94 5.21 9.89
C CYS A 213 -15.73 5.81 9.19
N TRP A 214 -15.00 4.99 8.46
CA TRP A 214 -14.06 5.48 7.46
C TRP A 214 -14.80 5.78 6.17
N VAL A 215 -14.65 7.01 5.69
CA VAL A 215 -15.30 7.53 4.48
C VAL A 215 -14.22 7.76 3.43
N MET A 216 -14.35 7.13 2.28
CA MET A 216 -13.42 7.33 1.16
C MET A 216 -13.77 8.63 0.42
N ASP A 217 -12.77 9.49 0.23
CA ASP A 217 -12.88 10.68 -0.61
C ASP A 217 -12.71 10.34 -2.12
N ASP A 218 -12.87 11.35 -2.98
CA ASP A 218 -12.76 11.19 -4.44
C ASP A 218 -11.35 10.80 -4.91
N ASP A 219 -10.33 11.04 -4.08
CA ASP A 219 -8.93 10.70 -4.35
C ASP A 219 -8.56 9.30 -3.82
N GLY A 220 -9.51 8.61 -3.14
CA GLY A 220 -9.30 7.27 -2.57
C GLY A 220 -8.65 7.27 -1.18
N ASN A 221 -8.58 8.42 -0.50
CA ASN A 221 -8.09 8.50 0.86
C ASN A 221 -9.23 8.27 1.86
N LEU A 222 -8.89 7.83 3.07
CA LEU A 222 -9.87 7.57 4.11
C LEU A 222 -9.85 8.67 5.17
N ASP A 223 -11.03 9.23 5.44
CA ASP A 223 -11.30 10.19 6.51
C ASP A 223 -12.21 9.51 7.55
N TYR A 224 -11.88 9.68 8.83
CA TYR A 224 -12.67 9.08 9.91
C TYR A 224 -13.73 10.04 10.43
N VAL A 225 -14.93 9.51 10.59
CA VAL A 225 -16.06 10.21 11.20
C VAL A 225 -16.52 9.40 12.40
N PRO A 226 -16.38 9.89 13.64
CA PRO A 226 -16.88 9.21 14.83
C PRO A 226 -18.42 9.16 14.80
N GLU A 227 -19.01 8.15 15.47
CA GLU A 227 -20.47 7.91 15.41
C GLU A 227 -21.29 9.12 15.89
N GLU A 228 -20.81 9.87 16.87
CA GLU A 228 -21.46 11.08 17.38
C GLU A 228 -21.50 12.24 16.37
N GLU A 229 -20.68 12.20 15.32
CA GLU A 229 -20.63 13.20 14.25
C GLU A 229 -21.37 12.74 12.98
N TYR A 230 -22.07 11.60 13.00
CA TYR A 230 -22.77 11.11 11.83
C TYR A 230 -23.87 12.07 11.36
N THR A 231 -23.83 12.37 10.07
CA THR A 231 -24.94 13.05 9.37
C THR A 231 -26.12 12.11 9.14
N GLU A 232 -27.28 12.65 8.77
CA GLU A 232 -28.44 11.83 8.38
C GLU A 232 -28.10 10.89 7.20
N GLU A 233 -27.22 11.33 6.29
CA GLU A 233 -26.75 10.50 5.17
C GLU A 233 -25.97 9.28 5.68
N LEU A 234 -25.01 9.47 6.58
CA LEU A 234 -24.21 8.38 7.14
C LEU A 234 -25.08 7.40 7.92
N TRP A 235 -26.04 7.88 8.72
CA TRP A 235 -27.00 7.02 9.41
C TRP A 235 -27.83 6.17 8.45
N ASN A 236 -28.24 6.74 7.32
CA ASN A 236 -28.99 6.02 6.30
C ASN A 236 -28.14 4.95 5.59
N GLU A 237 -26.88 5.26 5.28
CA GLU A 237 -25.95 4.31 4.66
C GLU A 237 -25.59 3.16 5.62
N GLN A 238 -25.40 3.45 6.92
CA GLN A 238 -25.18 2.41 7.94
C GLN A 238 -26.35 1.43 8.02
N LYS A 239 -27.59 1.93 8.05
CA LYS A 239 -28.81 1.09 8.03
C LYS A 239 -28.87 0.22 6.78
N LYS A 240 -28.53 0.77 5.61
CA LYS A 240 -28.47 0.00 4.34
C LYS A 240 -27.40 -1.08 4.39
N ALA A 241 -26.21 -0.79 4.93
CA ALA A 241 -25.13 -1.75 5.08
C ALA A 241 -25.53 -2.90 6.01
N ALA A 242 -26.12 -2.61 7.17
CA ALA A 242 -26.63 -3.61 8.10
C ALA A 242 -27.72 -4.50 7.47
N GLY A 243 -28.63 -3.93 6.66
CA GLY A 243 -29.64 -4.67 5.93
C GLY A 243 -29.08 -5.62 4.87
N ARG A 244 -27.99 -5.25 4.19
CA ARG A 244 -27.30 -6.11 3.22
C ARG A 244 -26.64 -7.31 3.92
N HIS A 245 -25.97 -7.10 5.05
CA HIS A 245 -25.38 -8.18 5.85
C HIS A 245 -26.42 -9.17 6.36
N ALA A 246 -27.55 -8.70 6.89
CA ALA A 246 -28.64 -9.55 7.33
C ALA A 246 -29.21 -10.40 6.18
N SER A 247 -29.38 -9.83 4.99
CA SER A 247 -29.87 -10.53 3.80
C SER A 247 -28.89 -11.56 3.25
N ALA A 248 -27.57 -11.32 3.37
CA ALA A 248 -26.54 -12.24 2.93
C ALA A 248 -26.42 -13.45 3.88
N VAL A 249 -26.58 -13.26 5.19
CA VAL A 249 -26.58 -14.33 6.20
C VAL A 249 -27.84 -15.22 6.06
N ALA A 250 -28.99 -14.65 5.74
CA ALA A 250 -30.26 -15.39 5.59
C ALA A 250 -30.32 -16.27 4.30
N ARG A 251 -29.35 -16.11 3.37
CA ARG A 251 -29.25 -16.89 2.13
C ARG A 251 -28.22 -18.02 2.17
N LYS A 252 -27.52 -18.20 3.27
CA LYS A 252 -26.62 -19.35 3.54
C LYS A 252 -27.32 -20.36 4.44
#